data_229f4e5ccbbcf7ce5f2528b6a8d9ea60
#
_entry.id   229f4e5ccbbcf7ce5f2528b6a8d9ea60
#
_cell.length_a   1.000
_cell.length_b   1.000
_cell.length_c   1.000
_cell.angle_alpha   90.00
_cell.angle_beta   90.00
_cell.angle_gamma   90.00
#
_symmetry.space_group_name_H-M   'P 1'
#
loop_
_entity.id
_entity.type
_entity.pdbx_description
1 polymer ?
#
loop_
_entity_poly.entity_id
_entity_poly.type
_entity_poly.pdbx_seq_one_letter_code
_entity_poly.pdbx_strand_id
1 'polypeptide(L)'
;MNQLTTLITEYLEHSGIYEAFIPGVGLGELYKFAITTQEGMILFKADPYAVHAEFRPGTASITEDINGFKWDDAAWMETRKKADPVKSPMAIYEVHLGSWRKKDRPQKEGYYTYMEAAHELADYVKKMGYTHVELMGIAEHPYDGSWGYQVTGYYAPTSRYGTPKEFMYFVNYLHKKGIGIILDWVPAHFPKDAHGLADFDGQPLYEYADPRKGEHPDWGTKVFDYSKNEVKNFLIANALYWVENFHVDGLRVDAVASMLYLDYGRSDGNWLPNKYGENKNLEAIEFFRHLNSVLTGHLTGA
;
A
#
# COMPACT_ATOMS: atom_id res chain seq x y z
N MET A 1 -13.92 -26.39 8.96
CA MET A 1 -15.11 -26.50 8.11
C MET A 1 -15.34 -25.10 7.54
N ASN A 2 -14.94 -24.85 6.30
CA ASN A 2 -15.13 -23.55 5.67
C ASN A 2 -16.60 -23.41 5.31
N GLN A 3 -17.36 -22.63 6.06
CA GLN A 3 -18.69 -22.23 5.63
C GLN A 3 -18.54 -21.15 4.55
N LEU A 4 -18.80 -21.52 3.30
CA LEU A 4 -19.08 -20.57 2.24
C LEU A 4 -20.46 -19.95 2.54
N THR A 5 -20.46 -18.81 3.19
CA THR A 5 -21.69 -18.00 3.29
C THR A 5 -21.80 -17.22 1.99
N THR A 6 -22.62 -17.71 1.06
CA THR A 6 -22.96 -16.93 -0.13
C THR A 6 -23.90 -15.81 0.31
N LEU A 7 -23.35 -14.61 0.43
CA LEU A 7 -24.15 -13.41 0.63
C LEU A 7 -24.50 -12.84 -0.74
N ILE A 8 -25.75 -12.64 -0.98
CA ILE A 8 -26.22 -11.82 -2.08
C ILE A 8 -25.94 -10.39 -1.62
N THR A 9 -24.90 -9.78 -2.19
CA THR A 9 -24.61 -8.36 -2.00
C THR A 9 -25.67 -7.56 -2.74
N GLU A 10 -26.28 -6.59 -2.08
CA GLU A 10 -27.14 -5.63 -2.77
C GLU A 10 -26.27 -4.69 -3.60
N TYR A 11 -26.56 -4.62 -4.88
CA TYR A 11 -25.93 -3.69 -5.80
C TYR A 11 -26.52 -2.29 -5.58
N LEU A 12 -25.70 -1.35 -5.15
CA LEU A 12 -26.15 0.03 -4.92
C LEU A 12 -26.33 0.76 -6.26
N GLU A 13 -27.43 0.50 -6.93
CA GLU A 13 -27.84 1.08 -8.22
C GLU A 13 -26.71 1.01 -9.28
N HIS A 14 -26.41 2.11 -9.98
CA HIS A 14 -25.36 2.15 -11.03
C HIS A 14 -23.97 2.56 -10.52
N SER A 15 -23.72 2.50 -9.21
CA SER A 15 -22.48 2.95 -8.60
C SER A 15 -21.27 2.01 -8.82
N GLY A 16 -21.50 0.75 -9.14
CA GLY A 16 -20.46 -0.29 -9.13
C GLY A 16 -20.05 -0.74 -7.73
N ILE A 17 -20.73 -0.27 -6.68
CA ILE A 17 -20.47 -0.63 -5.29
C ILE A 17 -21.42 -1.74 -4.86
N TYR A 18 -20.87 -2.73 -4.16
CA TYR A 18 -21.61 -3.83 -3.55
C TYR A 18 -21.53 -3.71 -2.04
N GLU A 19 -22.63 -3.85 -1.35
CA GLU A 19 -22.73 -3.77 0.10
C GLU A 19 -23.38 -5.03 0.66
N ALA A 20 -22.89 -5.52 1.80
CA ALA A 20 -23.52 -6.62 2.53
C ALA A 20 -23.26 -6.49 4.03
N PHE A 21 -24.27 -6.75 4.83
CA PHE A 21 -24.13 -6.93 6.27
C PHE A 21 -24.09 -8.43 6.59
N ILE A 22 -23.04 -8.86 7.31
CA ILE A 22 -22.83 -10.27 7.68
C ILE A 22 -22.98 -10.44 9.18
N PRO A 23 -24.14 -10.94 9.66
CA PRO A 23 -24.33 -11.16 11.08
C PRO A 23 -23.34 -12.19 11.64
N GLY A 24 -22.83 -11.93 12.86
CA GLY A 24 -21.98 -12.87 13.59
C GLY A 24 -20.51 -12.88 13.19
N VAL A 25 -20.08 -12.04 12.23
CA VAL A 25 -18.66 -11.86 11.93
C VAL A 25 -18.06 -10.94 12.99
N GLY A 26 -17.06 -11.46 13.73
CA GLY A 26 -16.29 -10.74 14.72
C GLY A 26 -14.97 -10.19 14.16
N LEU A 27 -14.16 -9.59 15.04
CA LEU A 27 -12.78 -9.22 14.71
C LEU A 27 -11.88 -10.46 14.71
N GLY A 28 -10.86 -10.46 13.84
CA GLY A 28 -9.90 -11.55 13.69
C GLY A 28 -10.35 -12.69 12.79
N GLU A 29 -11.50 -12.56 12.13
CA GLU A 29 -11.98 -13.59 11.20
C GLU A 29 -11.28 -13.49 9.85
N LEU A 30 -10.89 -14.65 9.30
CA LEU A 30 -10.30 -14.76 7.98
C LEU A 30 -11.38 -14.78 6.90
N TYR A 31 -11.24 -13.96 5.87
CA TYR A 31 -12.20 -13.95 4.77
C TYR A 31 -11.54 -13.70 3.40
N LYS A 32 -12.25 -14.07 2.36
CA LYS A 32 -12.00 -13.71 0.96
C LYS A 32 -13.32 -13.44 0.25
N PHE A 33 -13.26 -12.64 -0.78
CA PHE A 33 -14.36 -12.52 -1.73
C PHE A 33 -14.36 -13.72 -2.69
N ALA A 34 -15.52 -14.33 -2.88
CA ALA A 34 -15.77 -15.30 -3.94
C ALA A 34 -16.51 -14.58 -5.08
N ILE A 35 -15.77 -14.25 -6.13
CA ILE A 35 -16.29 -13.47 -7.27
C ILE A 35 -16.64 -14.43 -8.41
N THR A 36 -17.88 -14.44 -8.83
CA THR A 36 -18.30 -15.17 -10.04
C THR A 36 -18.08 -14.28 -11.26
N THR A 37 -17.18 -14.70 -12.14
CA THR A 37 -16.89 -13.98 -13.39
C THR A 37 -18.04 -14.08 -14.38
N GLN A 38 -18.01 -13.25 -15.43
CA GLN A 38 -19.01 -13.33 -16.52
C GLN A 38 -19.04 -14.70 -17.22
N GLU A 39 -17.92 -15.43 -17.20
CA GLU A 39 -17.80 -16.78 -17.76
C GLU A 39 -18.24 -17.89 -16.78
N GLY A 40 -18.69 -17.53 -15.59
CA GLY A 40 -19.14 -18.44 -14.54
C GLY A 40 -18.04 -19.08 -13.70
N MET A 41 -16.78 -18.66 -13.83
CA MET A 41 -15.69 -19.10 -12.95
C MET A 41 -15.79 -18.41 -11.59
N ILE A 42 -15.38 -19.09 -10.52
CA ILE A 42 -15.30 -18.51 -9.18
C ILE A 42 -13.82 -18.19 -8.86
N LEU A 43 -13.53 -16.92 -8.62
CA LEU A 43 -12.24 -16.44 -8.17
C LEU A 43 -12.29 -16.10 -6.68
N PHE A 44 -11.24 -16.51 -5.92
CA PHE A 44 -11.11 -16.15 -4.52
C PHE A 44 -10.10 -15.02 -4.37
N LYS A 45 -10.57 -13.81 -4.08
CA LYS A 45 -9.78 -12.60 -3.98
C LYS A 45 -9.70 -12.11 -2.54
N ALA A 46 -8.51 -11.62 -2.14
CA ALA A 46 -8.39 -10.82 -0.93
C ALA A 46 -9.17 -9.51 -1.11
N ASP A 47 -9.60 -8.92 -0.01
CA ASP A 47 -10.23 -7.61 -0.04
C ASP A 47 -9.19 -6.53 -0.35
N PRO A 48 -9.33 -5.76 -1.44
CA PRO A 48 -8.38 -4.71 -1.81
C PRO A 48 -8.24 -3.59 -0.76
N TYR A 49 -9.25 -3.40 0.08
CA TYR A 49 -9.30 -2.39 1.14
C TYR A 49 -9.07 -2.97 2.54
N ALA A 50 -8.74 -4.26 2.65
CA ALA A 50 -8.46 -4.87 3.94
C ALA A 50 -7.31 -4.15 4.65
N VAL A 51 -7.53 -3.79 5.91
CA VAL A 51 -6.55 -3.11 6.75
C VAL A 51 -5.61 -4.08 7.46
N HIS A 52 -5.89 -5.39 7.40
CA HIS A 52 -5.07 -6.45 7.97
C HIS A 52 -5.09 -7.69 7.06
N ALA A 53 -3.93 -8.27 6.81
CA ALA A 53 -3.77 -9.46 5.99
C ALA A 53 -3.27 -10.65 6.82
N GLU A 54 -3.62 -11.85 6.39
CA GLU A 54 -3.11 -13.09 6.97
C GLU A 54 -1.59 -13.19 6.79
N PHE A 55 -0.89 -13.68 7.81
CA PHE A 55 0.54 -13.95 7.70
C PHE A 55 0.80 -15.04 6.65
N ARG A 56 1.78 -14.80 5.78
CA ARG A 56 2.15 -15.75 4.73
C ARG A 56 2.52 -17.15 5.27
N PRO A 57 2.26 -18.23 4.55
CA PRO A 57 1.77 -18.29 3.16
C PRO A 57 0.26 -18.09 3.00
N GLY A 58 -0.45 -17.73 4.06
CA GLY A 58 -1.86 -17.38 3.98
C GLY A 58 -2.09 -16.15 3.08
N THR A 59 -3.28 -16.08 2.51
CA THR A 59 -3.62 -15.05 1.51
C THR A 59 -5.00 -14.44 1.75
N ALA A 60 -5.55 -14.65 2.95
CA ALA A 60 -6.84 -14.09 3.33
C ALA A 60 -6.70 -12.67 3.88
N SER A 61 -7.77 -11.94 3.86
CA SER A 61 -7.96 -10.73 4.65
C SER A 61 -8.42 -11.06 6.05
N ILE A 62 -8.12 -10.21 7.02
CA ILE A 62 -8.54 -10.35 8.41
C ILE A 62 -9.46 -9.17 8.77
N THR A 63 -10.62 -9.47 9.36
CA THR A 63 -11.48 -8.42 9.92
C THR A 63 -10.78 -7.74 11.08
N GLU A 64 -10.54 -6.44 10.99
CA GLU A 64 -9.79 -5.67 11.98
C GLU A 64 -10.44 -4.30 12.20
N ASP A 65 -10.36 -3.80 13.41
CA ASP A 65 -10.73 -2.42 13.75
C ASP A 65 -9.48 -1.61 14.08
N ILE A 66 -9.10 -0.70 13.21
CA ILE A 66 -7.96 0.21 13.41
C ILE A 66 -8.31 1.45 14.24
N ASN A 67 -9.60 1.66 14.53
CA ASN A 67 -10.04 2.78 15.32
C ASN A 67 -9.66 2.63 16.81
N GLY A 68 -9.71 3.72 17.53
CA GLY A 68 -9.50 3.73 18.98
C GLY A 68 -8.04 3.60 19.42
N PHE A 69 -7.05 3.62 18.50
CA PHE A 69 -5.65 3.74 18.89
C PHE A 69 -5.43 5.12 19.53
N LYS A 70 -4.76 5.15 20.69
CA LYS A 70 -4.48 6.39 21.42
C LYS A 70 -3.15 6.96 21.00
N TRP A 71 -3.19 7.89 20.07
CA TRP A 71 -2.02 8.65 19.64
C TRP A 71 -1.51 9.57 20.75
N ASP A 72 -0.21 9.64 20.90
CA ASP A 72 0.50 10.50 21.87
C ASP A 72 1.64 11.27 21.15
N ASP A 73 1.41 11.64 19.90
CA ASP A 73 2.34 12.32 19.01
C ASP A 73 1.89 13.75 18.63
N ALA A 74 0.96 14.32 19.37
CA ALA A 74 0.40 15.65 19.08
C ALA A 74 1.47 16.75 18.95
N ALA A 75 2.54 16.68 19.75
CA ALA A 75 3.65 17.63 19.67
C ALA A 75 4.43 17.52 18.35
N TRP A 76 4.61 16.29 17.84
CA TRP A 76 5.21 16.05 16.55
C TRP A 76 4.32 16.57 15.42
N MET A 77 3.03 16.24 15.44
CA MET A 77 2.05 16.68 14.44
C MET A 77 1.97 18.21 14.35
N GLU A 78 2.03 18.89 15.49
CA GLU A 78 2.06 20.37 15.54
C GLU A 78 3.38 20.93 14.97
N THR A 79 4.51 20.28 15.24
CA THR A 79 5.82 20.65 14.68
C THR A 79 5.83 20.46 13.16
N ARG A 80 5.30 19.34 12.68
CA ARG A 80 5.18 19.02 11.26
C ARG A 80 4.38 20.08 10.50
N LYS A 81 3.24 20.53 11.04
CA LYS A 81 2.42 21.57 10.41
C LYS A 81 3.18 22.89 10.20
N LYS A 82 4.12 23.21 11.09
CA LYS A 82 4.91 24.45 11.04
C LYS A 82 6.21 24.30 10.25
N ALA A 83 6.64 23.09 9.98
CA ALA A 83 7.89 22.82 9.29
C ALA A 83 7.79 23.18 7.79
N ASP A 84 8.84 23.81 7.30
CA ASP A 84 9.04 23.97 5.86
C ASP A 84 10.07 22.90 5.41
N PRO A 85 9.63 21.80 4.78
CA PRO A 85 10.53 20.71 4.42
C PRO A 85 11.58 21.13 3.39
N VAL A 86 11.33 22.19 2.62
CA VAL A 86 12.30 22.71 1.63
C VAL A 86 13.43 23.50 2.28
N LYS A 87 13.19 24.08 3.46
CA LYS A 87 14.18 24.91 4.18
C LYS A 87 14.85 24.19 5.34
N SER A 88 14.33 23.05 5.75
CA SER A 88 14.88 22.28 6.87
C SER A 88 15.84 21.20 6.39
N PRO A 89 17.00 21.01 7.06
CA PRO A 89 17.88 19.90 6.73
C PRO A 89 17.19 18.57 7.04
N MET A 90 17.30 17.62 6.11
CA MET A 90 16.74 16.28 6.23
C MET A 90 17.84 15.24 6.01
N ALA A 91 17.96 14.30 6.94
CA ALA A 91 18.82 13.13 6.84
C ALA A 91 17.94 11.89 6.99
N ILE A 92 17.84 11.09 5.93
CA ILE A 92 16.93 9.95 5.83
C ILE A 92 17.72 8.65 5.98
N TYR A 93 17.24 7.74 6.82
CA TYR A 93 17.71 6.37 6.92
C TYR A 93 16.68 5.43 6.26
N GLU A 94 17.03 4.94 5.08
CA GLU A 94 16.23 3.93 4.38
C GLU A 94 16.46 2.56 5.01
N VAL A 95 15.38 1.84 5.32
CA VAL A 95 15.47 0.56 6.02
C VAL A 95 14.37 -0.42 5.60
N HIS A 96 14.76 -1.66 5.34
CA HIS A 96 13.87 -2.80 5.22
C HIS A 96 13.88 -3.57 6.55
N LEU A 97 12.78 -3.52 7.31
CA LEU A 97 12.72 -4.06 8.67
C LEU A 97 13.05 -5.56 8.73
N GLY A 98 12.66 -6.33 7.71
CA GLY A 98 12.86 -7.78 7.65
C GLY A 98 14.31 -8.21 7.48
N SER A 99 15.19 -7.35 6.96
CA SER A 99 16.62 -7.63 6.77
C SER A 99 17.55 -6.78 7.64
N TRP A 100 17.03 -5.72 8.29
CA TRP A 100 17.84 -4.83 9.11
C TRP A 100 18.49 -5.55 10.29
N ARG A 101 17.69 -6.25 11.08
CA ARG A 101 18.14 -7.11 12.19
C ARG A 101 17.21 -8.28 12.35
N LYS A 102 17.74 -9.41 12.84
CA LYS A 102 16.96 -10.60 13.20
C LYS A 102 17.25 -11.04 14.62
N LYS A 103 16.27 -11.67 15.24
CA LYS A 103 16.40 -12.32 16.55
C LYS A 103 16.62 -13.80 16.37
N ASP A 104 17.38 -14.40 17.27
CA ASP A 104 17.54 -15.85 17.35
C ASP A 104 16.29 -16.47 17.99
N ARG A 105 15.23 -16.59 17.19
CA ARG A 105 13.96 -17.23 17.56
C ARG A 105 13.24 -17.75 16.31
N PRO A 106 12.53 -18.91 16.41
CA PRO A 106 11.81 -19.45 15.25
C PRO A 106 10.51 -18.72 14.94
N GLN A 107 9.90 -18.03 15.93
CA GLN A 107 8.64 -17.33 15.73
C GLN A 107 8.81 -16.19 14.72
N LYS A 108 7.86 -16.11 13.79
CA LYS A 108 7.88 -15.10 12.70
C LYS A 108 9.26 -15.01 12.04
N GLU A 109 9.94 -16.13 11.86
CA GLU A 109 11.25 -16.21 11.15
C GLU A 109 12.34 -15.29 11.72
N GLY A 110 12.25 -14.99 13.01
CA GLY A 110 13.19 -14.10 13.70
C GLY A 110 13.02 -12.62 13.40
N TYR A 111 11.96 -12.20 12.71
CA TYR A 111 11.68 -10.78 12.52
C TYR A 111 11.43 -10.07 13.85
N TYR A 112 11.88 -8.82 13.92
CA TYR A 112 11.44 -7.91 14.95
C TYR A 112 9.94 -7.61 14.75
N THR A 113 9.18 -7.56 15.82
CA THR A 113 7.83 -6.98 15.76
C THR A 113 7.91 -5.48 15.56
N TYR A 114 6.83 -4.83 15.08
CA TYR A 114 6.77 -3.37 15.01
C TYR A 114 7.12 -2.71 16.33
N MET A 115 6.63 -3.25 17.44
CA MET A 115 6.93 -2.71 18.78
C MET A 115 8.40 -2.84 19.14
N GLU A 116 9.01 -3.99 18.89
CA GLU A 116 10.43 -4.20 19.16
C GLU A 116 11.33 -3.35 18.24
N ALA A 117 10.98 -3.28 16.96
CA ALA A 117 11.70 -2.47 15.98
C ALA A 117 11.66 -0.98 16.31
N ALA A 118 10.54 -0.48 16.86
CA ALA A 118 10.39 0.92 17.24
C ALA A 118 11.49 1.38 18.21
N HIS A 119 11.77 0.57 19.23
CA HIS A 119 12.78 0.92 20.24
C HIS A 119 14.20 0.86 19.67
N GLU A 120 14.55 -0.25 19.06
CA GLU A 120 15.90 -0.48 18.53
C GLU A 120 16.26 0.50 17.41
N LEU A 121 15.31 0.75 16.51
CA LEU A 121 15.51 1.64 15.37
C LEU A 121 15.60 3.10 15.79
N ALA A 122 14.73 3.54 16.71
CA ALA A 122 14.78 4.91 17.22
C ALA A 122 16.11 5.24 17.88
N ASP A 123 16.64 4.33 18.72
CA ASP A 123 17.93 4.51 19.38
C ASP A 123 19.08 4.58 18.36
N TYR A 124 19.06 3.71 17.35
CA TYR A 124 20.04 3.70 16.28
C TYR A 124 20.00 4.99 15.45
N VAL A 125 18.83 5.38 14.98
CA VAL A 125 18.60 6.56 14.13
C VAL A 125 19.05 7.84 14.85
N LYS A 126 18.67 7.99 16.12
CA LYS A 126 19.09 9.14 16.94
C LYS A 126 20.59 9.17 17.16
N LYS A 127 21.22 8.04 17.50
CA LYS A 127 22.67 7.94 17.68
C LYS A 127 23.45 8.32 16.42
N MET A 128 22.91 7.95 15.24
CA MET A 128 23.54 8.23 13.94
C MET A 128 23.23 9.63 13.40
N GLY A 129 22.30 10.38 14.02
CA GLY A 129 21.97 11.75 13.64
C GLY A 129 20.96 11.86 12.47
N TYR A 130 20.25 10.81 12.15
CA TYR A 130 19.17 10.86 11.15
C TYR A 130 17.93 11.55 11.71
N THR A 131 17.18 12.23 10.84
CA THR A 131 15.93 12.93 11.18
C THR A 131 14.69 12.14 10.80
N HIS A 132 14.79 11.29 9.78
CA HIS A 132 13.67 10.50 9.25
C HIS A 132 14.11 9.07 8.97
N VAL A 133 13.12 8.19 8.99
CA VAL A 133 13.25 6.80 8.53
C VAL A 133 12.37 6.62 7.30
N GLU A 134 12.93 6.08 6.22
CA GLU A 134 12.18 5.61 5.06
C GLU A 134 12.01 4.10 5.16
N LEU A 135 10.76 3.65 5.22
CA LEU A 135 10.38 2.26 5.44
C LEU A 135 10.07 1.57 4.12
N MET A 136 10.94 0.64 3.71
CA MET A 136 10.70 -0.24 2.58
C MET A 136 9.73 -1.37 2.94
N GLY A 137 8.84 -1.75 2.00
CA GLY A 137 8.06 -2.97 2.07
C GLY A 137 7.09 -3.08 3.23
N ILE A 138 6.44 -1.97 3.62
CA ILE A 138 5.45 -1.98 4.70
C ILE A 138 4.08 -2.43 4.23
N ALA A 139 3.66 -2.14 3.00
CA ALA A 139 2.41 -2.69 2.46
C ALA A 139 2.51 -4.22 2.30
N GLU A 140 1.41 -4.94 2.55
CA GLU A 140 1.43 -6.41 2.52
C GLU A 140 1.76 -6.96 1.14
N HIS A 141 2.63 -7.97 1.11
CA HIS A 141 3.14 -8.60 -0.11
C HIS A 141 3.45 -10.09 0.14
N PRO A 142 3.22 -10.99 -0.86
CA PRO A 142 3.42 -12.42 -0.65
C PRO A 142 4.87 -12.87 -0.73
N TYR A 143 5.70 -12.20 -1.55
CA TYR A 143 7.04 -12.63 -1.90
C TYR A 143 8.13 -11.76 -1.26
N ASP A 144 8.89 -12.33 -0.31
CA ASP A 144 9.97 -11.62 0.39
C ASP A 144 11.07 -11.11 -0.53
N GLY A 145 11.38 -11.86 -1.60
CA GLY A 145 12.40 -11.46 -2.58
C GLY A 145 12.06 -10.19 -3.36
N SER A 146 10.81 -9.74 -3.32
CA SER A 146 10.40 -8.46 -3.90
C SER A 146 10.75 -7.26 -3.01
N TRP A 147 11.21 -7.45 -1.77
CA TRP A 147 11.43 -6.41 -0.76
C TRP A 147 10.19 -5.54 -0.49
N GLY A 148 9.00 -6.05 -0.83
CA GLY A 148 7.73 -5.34 -0.69
C GLY A 148 7.28 -4.56 -1.93
N TYR A 149 7.99 -4.65 -3.05
CA TYR A 149 7.59 -3.97 -4.30
C TYR A 149 6.53 -4.73 -5.11
N GLN A 150 6.14 -5.93 -4.71
CA GLN A 150 5.02 -6.67 -5.28
C GLN A 150 3.82 -6.71 -4.32
N VAL A 151 3.18 -5.56 -4.17
CA VAL A 151 2.11 -5.33 -3.18
C VAL A 151 0.82 -6.04 -3.57
N THR A 152 0.22 -6.78 -2.63
CA THR A 152 -1.11 -7.36 -2.76
C THR A 152 -2.12 -6.76 -1.80
N GLY A 153 -1.68 -6.19 -0.67
CA GLY A 153 -2.53 -5.54 0.32
C GLY A 153 -2.15 -4.08 0.52
N TYR A 154 -2.70 -3.18 -0.30
CA TYR A 154 -2.35 -1.76 -0.30
C TYR A 154 -2.69 -1.02 0.99
N TYR A 155 -3.75 -1.45 1.69
CA TYR A 155 -4.25 -0.84 2.92
C TYR A 155 -3.79 -1.57 4.19
N ALA A 156 -3.07 -2.67 4.07
CA ALA A 156 -2.60 -3.47 5.20
C ALA A 156 -1.10 -3.29 5.44
N PRO A 157 -0.66 -2.86 6.63
CA PRO A 157 0.73 -3.05 7.03
C PRO A 157 1.06 -4.53 7.06
N THR A 158 2.23 -4.93 6.56
CA THR A 158 2.57 -6.34 6.47
C THR A 158 2.50 -7.04 7.83
N SER A 159 1.81 -8.17 7.88
CA SER A 159 1.64 -9.01 9.06
C SER A 159 2.94 -9.69 9.53
N ARG A 160 4.01 -9.59 8.73
CA ARG A 160 5.35 -10.09 9.09
C ARG A 160 5.83 -9.55 10.44
N TYR A 161 5.53 -8.30 10.72
CA TYR A 161 6.05 -7.61 11.90
C TYR A 161 5.00 -7.37 12.97
N GLY A 162 3.73 -7.68 12.71
CA GLY A 162 2.66 -7.52 13.68
C GLY A 162 1.34 -7.07 13.10
N THR A 163 0.50 -6.51 13.94
CA THR A 163 -0.83 -5.99 13.62
C THR A 163 -0.78 -4.52 13.15
N PRO A 164 -1.86 -4.01 12.53
CA PRO A 164 -1.97 -2.58 12.20
C PRO A 164 -1.80 -1.66 13.42
N LYS A 165 -2.36 -2.02 14.57
CA LYS A 165 -2.19 -1.23 15.81
C LYS A 165 -0.76 -1.24 16.35
N GLU A 166 -0.03 -2.32 16.15
CA GLU A 166 1.41 -2.36 16.49
C GLU A 166 2.23 -1.49 15.53
N PHE A 167 1.82 -1.35 14.26
CA PHE A 167 2.44 -0.38 13.36
C PHE A 167 2.10 1.07 13.75
N MET A 168 0.88 1.35 14.18
CA MET A 168 0.54 2.67 14.77
C MET A 168 1.42 2.97 15.99
N TYR A 169 1.64 1.98 16.86
CA TYR A 169 2.58 2.13 17.98
C TYR A 169 3.99 2.46 17.52
N PHE A 170 4.48 1.79 16.49
CA PHE A 170 5.80 2.05 15.90
C PHE A 170 5.93 3.51 15.48
N VAL A 171 4.99 4.02 14.68
CA VAL A 171 4.99 5.41 14.21
C VAL A 171 4.91 6.38 15.39
N ASN A 172 3.96 6.18 16.30
CA ASN A 172 3.77 7.00 17.48
C ASN A 172 5.04 7.08 18.34
N TYR A 173 5.75 5.95 18.50
CA TYR A 173 6.98 5.91 19.28
C TYR A 173 8.12 6.71 18.62
N LEU A 174 8.30 6.58 17.29
CA LEU A 174 9.32 7.32 16.56
C LEU A 174 9.03 8.83 16.59
N HIS A 175 7.77 9.24 16.42
CA HIS A 175 7.35 10.64 16.55
C HIS A 175 7.68 11.22 17.94
N LYS A 176 7.42 10.48 19.00
CA LYS A 176 7.82 10.88 20.38
C LYS A 176 9.32 11.03 20.55
N LYS A 177 10.13 10.34 19.73
CA LYS A 177 11.58 10.52 19.69
C LYS A 177 12.04 11.61 18.72
N GLY A 178 11.12 12.33 18.07
CA GLY A 178 11.42 13.36 17.10
C GLY A 178 12.02 12.81 15.81
N ILE A 179 11.49 11.68 15.32
CA ILE A 179 11.89 11.01 14.08
C ILE A 179 10.67 10.93 13.18
N GLY A 180 10.77 11.47 11.96
CA GLY A 180 9.73 11.38 10.94
C GLY A 180 9.75 10.04 10.21
N ILE A 181 8.59 9.70 9.63
CA ILE A 181 8.38 8.45 8.89
C ILE A 181 8.03 8.75 7.45
N ILE A 182 8.81 8.21 6.52
CA ILE A 182 8.52 8.19 5.08
C ILE A 182 8.17 6.74 4.73
N LEU A 183 7.09 6.54 4.01
CA LEU A 183 6.69 5.22 3.52
C LEU A 183 7.06 5.07 2.06
N ASP A 184 7.75 3.98 1.73
CA ASP A 184 7.96 3.58 0.34
C ASP A 184 6.65 3.02 -0.21
N TRP A 185 6.07 3.73 -1.19
CA TRP A 185 4.75 3.50 -1.74
C TRP A 185 4.82 3.13 -3.22
N VAL A 186 4.10 2.09 -3.61
CA VAL A 186 4.20 1.45 -4.93
C VAL A 186 2.91 1.60 -5.75
N PRO A 187 2.58 2.79 -6.28
CA PRO A 187 1.39 2.98 -7.09
C PRO A 187 1.59 2.65 -8.57
N ALA A 188 2.77 2.16 -8.96
CA ALA A 188 3.13 1.91 -10.35
C ALA A 188 2.54 0.61 -10.87
N HIS A 189 2.64 -0.45 -10.09
CA HIS A 189 2.37 -1.81 -10.54
C HIS A 189 2.00 -2.73 -9.38
N PHE A 190 1.52 -3.94 -9.71
CA PHE A 190 1.18 -4.99 -8.75
C PHE A 190 1.40 -6.38 -9.35
N PRO A 191 1.64 -7.42 -8.51
CA PRO A 191 1.92 -8.76 -8.99
C PRO A 191 0.67 -9.46 -9.56
N LYS A 192 0.90 -10.56 -10.27
CA LYS A 192 -0.14 -11.39 -10.88
C LYS A 192 -0.66 -12.50 -9.97
N ASP A 193 -0.42 -12.42 -8.67
CA ASP A 193 -0.88 -13.39 -7.69
C ASP A 193 -2.40 -13.53 -7.73
N ALA A 194 -2.90 -14.77 -7.77
CA ALA A 194 -4.31 -15.06 -8.00
C ALA A 194 -5.27 -14.44 -6.98
N HIS A 195 -4.80 -14.21 -5.75
CA HIS A 195 -5.59 -13.58 -4.68
C HIS A 195 -5.54 -12.04 -4.70
N GLY A 196 -4.62 -11.45 -5.50
CA GLY A 196 -4.41 -10.00 -5.60
C GLY A 196 -5.33 -9.32 -6.61
N LEU A 197 -4.87 -8.13 -7.06
CA LEU A 197 -5.67 -7.25 -7.90
C LEU A 197 -5.77 -7.66 -9.38
N ALA A 198 -4.80 -8.44 -9.88
CA ALA A 198 -4.74 -8.82 -11.29
C ALA A 198 -6.00 -9.57 -11.72
N ASP A 199 -6.61 -9.13 -12.83
CA ASP A 199 -7.84 -9.69 -13.39
C ASP A 199 -8.90 -9.95 -12.30
N PHE A 200 -9.20 -8.91 -11.49
CA PHE A 200 -9.89 -9.03 -10.20
C PHE A 200 -11.24 -9.71 -10.27
N ASP A 201 -12.03 -9.40 -11.28
CA ASP A 201 -13.34 -10.01 -11.56
C ASP A 201 -13.33 -10.93 -12.79
N GLY A 202 -12.14 -11.34 -13.23
CA GLY A 202 -11.90 -12.10 -14.44
C GLY A 202 -11.53 -11.23 -15.64
N GLN A 203 -11.45 -9.91 -15.45
CA GLN A 203 -11.07 -8.94 -16.48
C GLN A 203 -10.12 -7.88 -15.91
N PRO A 204 -9.41 -7.09 -16.76
CA PRO A 204 -8.57 -5.99 -16.33
C PRO A 204 -9.37 -4.89 -15.63
N LEU A 205 -9.58 -5.00 -14.31
CA LEU A 205 -10.31 -4.01 -13.52
C LEU A 205 -9.39 -2.87 -13.06
N TYR A 206 -8.26 -3.19 -12.46
CA TYR A 206 -7.29 -2.23 -11.95
C TYR A 206 -6.22 -1.85 -12.98
N GLU A 207 -5.90 -2.75 -13.90
CA GLU A 207 -4.85 -2.60 -14.90
C GLU A 207 -5.38 -2.14 -16.26
N TYR A 208 -4.46 -1.64 -17.10
CA TYR A 208 -4.75 -1.45 -18.52
C TYR A 208 -4.96 -2.79 -19.22
N ALA A 209 -5.96 -2.86 -20.11
CA ALA A 209 -6.32 -4.09 -20.82
C ALA A 209 -5.27 -4.50 -21.88
N ASP A 210 -4.64 -3.52 -22.56
CA ASP A 210 -3.62 -3.81 -23.56
C ASP A 210 -2.26 -4.08 -22.88
N PRO A 211 -1.66 -5.27 -23.06
CA PRO A 211 -0.41 -5.63 -22.38
C PRO A 211 0.77 -4.73 -22.74
N ARG A 212 0.73 -4.06 -23.91
CA ARG A 212 1.75 -3.09 -24.30
C ARG A 212 1.76 -1.84 -23.39
N LYS A 213 0.71 -1.61 -22.61
CA LYS A 213 0.60 -0.55 -21.60
C LYS A 213 0.38 -1.13 -20.21
N GLY A 214 -0.29 -2.27 -20.10
CA GLY A 214 -0.78 -2.88 -18.87
C GLY A 214 0.18 -3.86 -18.19
N GLU A 215 1.35 -4.13 -18.75
CA GLU A 215 2.32 -5.06 -18.16
C GLU A 215 3.75 -4.52 -18.19
N HIS A 216 4.53 -4.86 -17.17
CA HIS A 216 5.98 -4.73 -17.16
C HIS A 216 6.59 -6.13 -17.39
N PRO A 217 7.06 -6.46 -18.61
CA PRO A 217 7.57 -7.79 -18.92
C PRO A 217 8.75 -8.21 -18.04
N ASP A 218 9.67 -7.28 -17.76
CA ASP A 218 10.89 -7.55 -16.97
C ASP A 218 10.57 -7.85 -15.49
N TRP A 219 9.48 -7.30 -14.96
CA TRP A 219 9.07 -7.49 -13.56
C TRP A 219 7.96 -8.52 -13.40
N GLY A 220 7.31 -8.93 -14.49
CA GLY A 220 6.18 -9.84 -14.48
C GLY A 220 4.92 -9.27 -13.81
N THR A 221 4.80 -7.95 -13.75
CA THR A 221 3.74 -7.24 -13.02
C THR A 221 2.73 -6.59 -13.97
N LYS A 222 1.52 -6.30 -13.45
CA LYS A 222 0.51 -5.46 -14.10
C LYS A 222 0.73 -3.99 -13.76
N VAL A 223 0.28 -3.10 -14.64
CA VAL A 223 0.37 -1.64 -14.49
C VAL A 223 -1.02 -1.08 -14.23
N PHE A 224 -1.16 -0.24 -13.20
CA PHE A 224 -2.42 0.45 -12.90
C PHE A 224 -2.92 1.30 -14.07
N ASP A 225 -4.24 1.24 -14.32
CA ASP A 225 -4.91 2.03 -15.34
C ASP A 225 -5.29 3.42 -14.80
N TYR A 226 -4.40 4.39 -14.97
CA TYR A 226 -4.62 5.77 -14.51
C TYR A 226 -5.67 6.53 -15.34
N SER A 227 -6.22 5.93 -16.40
CA SER A 227 -7.34 6.51 -17.13
C SER A 227 -8.67 6.34 -16.41
N LYS A 228 -8.78 5.32 -15.55
CA LYS A 228 -9.98 5.02 -14.75
C LYS A 228 -10.02 5.87 -13.48
N ASN A 229 -11.16 6.55 -13.26
CA ASN A 229 -11.33 7.38 -12.05
C ASN A 229 -11.34 6.54 -10.78
N GLU A 230 -11.89 5.34 -10.84
CA GLU A 230 -11.97 4.38 -9.72
C GLU A 230 -10.57 3.95 -9.29
N VAL A 231 -9.67 3.69 -10.23
CA VAL A 231 -8.27 3.32 -9.95
C VAL A 231 -7.50 4.50 -9.36
N LYS A 232 -7.66 5.70 -9.94
CA LYS A 232 -7.08 6.93 -9.35
C LYS A 232 -7.58 7.17 -7.94
N ASN A 233 -8.88 6.99 -7.70
CA ASN A 233 -9.47 7.11 -6.37
C ASN A 233 -8.92 6.09 -5.40
N PHE A 234 -8.81 4.80 -5.79
CA PHE A 234 -8.19 3.75 -4.98
C PHE A 234 -6.78 4.14 -4.51
N LEU A 235 -5.94 4.63 -5.43
CA LEU A 235 -4.56 5.00 -5.13
C LEU A 235 -4.46 6.29 -4.29
N ILE A 236 -5.23 7.33 -4.61
CA ILE A 236 -5.22 8.59 -3.84
C ILE A 236 -5.77 8.35 -2.43
N ALA A 237 -6.87 7.61 -2.29
CA ALA A 237 -7.40 7.24 -0.99
C ALA A 237 -6.41 6.40 -0.18
N ASN A 238 -5.65 5.51 -0.84
CA ASN A 238 -4.59 4.75 -0.18
C ASN A 238 -3.46 5.65 0.33
N ALA A 239 -3.02 6.63 -0.44
CA ALA A 239 -2.03 7.60 0.01
C ALA A 239 -2.51 8.39 1.23
N LEU A 240 -3.75 8.91 1.19
CA LEU A 240 -4.38 9.59 2.32
C LEU A 240 -4.52 8.68 3.54
N TYR A 241 -4.90 7.42 3.33
CA TYR A 241 -5.05 6.44 4.40
C TYR A 241 -3.78 6.28 5.23
N TRP A 242 -2.62 6.16 4.60
CA TRP A 242 -1.34 6.09 5.30
C TRP A 242 -1.03 7.36 6.09
N VAL A 243 -1.32 8.52 5.51
CA VAL A 243 -1.08 9.83 6.14
C VAL A 243 -2.02 10.08 7.32
N GLU A 244 -3.31 9.80 7.16
CA GLU A 244 -4.35 10.15 8.14
C GLU A 244 -4.51 9.10 9.24
N ASN A 245 -4.47 7.81 8.90
CA ASN A 245 -4.70 6.74 9.88
C ASN A 245 -3.42 6.26 10.57
N PHE A 246 -2.27 6.37 9.88
CA PHE A 246 -0.99 5.95 10.45
C PHE A 246 -0.02 7.11 10.72
N HIS A 247 -0.45 8.35 10.51
CA HIS A 247 0.34 9.56 10.73
C HIS A 247 1.69 9.62 9.97
N VAL A 248 1.81 8.89 8.86
CA VAL A 248 3.01 8.90 8.02
C VAL A 248 3.30 10.32 7.52
N ASP A 249 4.55 10.77 7.60
CA ASP A 249 4.94 12.17 7.30
C ASP A 249 5.20 12.42 5.82
N GLY A 250 5.48 11.37 5.07
CA GLY A 250 5.74 11.48 3.65
C GLY A 250 5.66 10.15 2.93
N LEU A 251 5.58 10.23 1.61
CA LEU A 251 5.59 9.07 0.71
C LEU A 251 6.79 9.19 -0.24
N ARG A 252 7.58 8.15 -0.34
CA ARG A 252 8.52 7.94 -1.44
C ARG A 252 7.81 7.10 -2.48
N VAL A 253 7.65 7.62 -3.68
CA VAL A 253 6.94 6.93 -4.76
C VAL A 253 7.91 6.09 -5.56
N ASP A 254 7.71 4.77 -5.55
CA ASP A 254 8.52 3.82 -6.32
C ASP A 254 8.20 3.87 -7.82
N ALA A 255 9.22 3.56 -8.63
CA ALA A 255 9.11 3.32 -10.08
C ALA A 255 8.44 4.45 -10.89
N VAL A 256 8.58 5.71 -10.49
CA VAL A 256 7.92 6.86 -11.15
C VAL A 256 8.21 6.95 -12.64
N ALA A 257 9.45 6.65 -13.08
CA ALA A 257 9.81 6.68 -14.50
C ALA A 257 8.96 5.68 -15.32
N SER A 258 8.66 4.51 -14.77
CA SER A 258 7.80 3.51 -15.42
C SER A 258 6.35 3.97 -15.54
N MET A 259 5.90 4.87 -14.65
CA MET A 259 4.56 5.46 -14.72
C MET A 259 4.49 6.58 -15.76
N LEU A 260 5.53 7.42 -15.86
CA LEU A 260 5.53 8.61 -16.69
C LEU A 260 5.85 8.34 -18.15
N TYR A 261 6.54 7.23 -18.47
CA TYR A 261 7.00 6.92 -19.82
C TYR A 261 6.47 5.59 -20.32
N LEU A 262 5.68 5.62 -21.40
CA LEU A 262 5.00 4.48 -22.00
C LEU A 262 5.95 3.46 -22.63
N ASP A 263 7.15 3.89 -22.99
CA ASP A 263 8.23 3.09 -23.58
C ASP A 263 9.24 2.55 -22.53
N TYR A 264 9.00 2.82 -21.24
CA TYR A 264 9.89 2.36 -20.16
C TYR A 264 10.05 0.84 -20.18
N GLY A 265 11.31 0.36 -20.23
CA GLY A 265 11.62 -1.08 -20.24
C GLY A 265 11.22 -1.81 -21.52
N ARG A 266 10.90 -1.10 -22.63
CA ARG A 266 10.42 -1.68 -23.89
C ARG A 266 11.38 -1.41 -25.03
N SER A 267 12.55 -2.04 -24.94
CA SER A 267 13.64 -1.91 -25.93
C SER A 267 13.30 -2.48 -27.31
N ASP A 268 12.29 -3.35 -27.40
CA ASP A 268 11.80 -3.96 -28.63
C ASP A 268 10.83 -3.05 -29.40
N GLY A 269 10.52 -1.84 -28.89
CA GLY A 269 9.56 -0.91 -29.48
C GLY A 269 8.09 -1.33 -29.33
N ASN A 270 7.80 -2.36 -28.53
CA ASN A 270 6.45 -2.87 -28.32
C ASN A 270 5.71 -2.07 -27.24
N TRP A 271 5.37 -0.82 -27.54
CA TRP A 271 4.63 0.10 -26.66
C TRP A 271 3.58 0.89 -27.42
N LEU A 272 2.65 1.52 -26.71
CA LEU A 272 1.60 2.37 -27.29
C LEU A 272 1.90 3.84 -27.02
N PRO A 273 1.98 4.70 -28.06
CA PRO A 273 2.14 6.14 -27.86
C PRO A 273 0.87 6.76 -27.28
N ASN A 274 1.03 7.94 -26.69
CA ASN A 274 -0.11 8.75 -26.27
C ASN A 274 -0.84 9.36 -27.50
N LYS A 275 -1.94 10.07 -27.26
CA LYS A 275 -2.76 10.69 -28.33
C LYS A 275 -2.04 11.69 -29.22
N TYR A 276 -0.84 12.11 -28.87
CA TYR A 276 0.02 13.00 -29.67
C TYR A 276 1.17 12.26 -30.37
N GLY A 277 1.26 10.94 -30.24
CA GLY A 277 2.35 10.13 -30.78
C GLY A 277 3.63 10.11 -29.93
N GLU A 278 3.58 10.61 -28.69
CA GLU A 278 4.71 10.72 -27.77
C GLU A 278 4.71 9.57 -26.74
N ASN A 279 5.84 9.41 -26.04
CA ASN A 279 6.02 8.40 -25.01
C ASN A 279 5.54 8.80 -23.62
N LYS A 280 5.09 10.04 -23.38
CA LYS A 280 4.60 10.48 -22.08
C LYS A 280 3.25 9.87 -21.73
N ASN A 281 3.12 9.29 -20.56
CA ASN A 281 1.83 8.84 -20.03
C ASN A 281 1.08 10.04 -19.42
N LEU A 282 0.21 10.63 -20.22
CA LEU A 282 -0.53 11.84 -19.81
C LEU A 282 -1.48 11.59 -18.64
N GLU A 283 -2.03 10.38 -18.54
CA GLU A 283 -2.94 9.96 -17.47
C GLU A 283 -2.20 9.86 -16.13
N ALA A 284 -0.99 9.29 -16.13
CA ALA A 284 -0.14 9.25 -14.94
C ALA A 284 0.35 10.63 -14.51
N ILE A 285 0.66 11.51 -15.46
CA ILE A 285 1.04 12.91 -15.16
C ILE A 285 -0.12 13.64 -14.48
N GLU A 286 -1.34 13.48 -14.99
CA GLU A 286 -2.55 14.07 -14.39
C GLU A 286 -2.83 13.48 -13.01
N PHE A 287 -2.68 12.15 -12.85
CA PHE A 287 -2.78 11.46 -11.55
C PHE A 287 -1.83 12.08 -10.51
N PHE A 288 -0.55 12.29 -10.84
CA PHE A 288 0.41 12.90 -9.91
C PHE A 288 0.07 14.35 -9.55
N ARG A 289 -0.43 15.13 -10.51
CA ARG A 289 -0.87 16.49 -10.22
C ARG A 289 -2.03 16.51 -9.24
N HIS A 290 -3.00 15.62 -9.43
CA HIS A 290 -4.14 15.47 -8.54
C HIS A 290 -3.71 14.97 -7.16
N LEU A 291 -2.91 13.90 -7.10
CA LEU A 291 -2.36 13.36 -5.86
C LEU A 291 -1.64 14.44 -5.04
N ASN A 292 -0.73 15.19 -5.67
CA ASN A 292 0.01 16.24 -4.98
C ASN A 292 -0.91 17.36 -4.46
N SER A 293 -1.92 17.75 -5.25
CA SER A 293 -2.90 18.76 -4.80
C SER A 293 -3.67 18.30 -3.57
N VAL A 294 -4.11 17.02 -3.55
CA VAL A 294 -4.85 16.45 -2.43
C VAL A 294 -3.97 16.33 -1.20
N LEU A 295 -2.78 15.73 -1.33
CA LEU A 295 -1.86 15.53 -0.19
C LEU A 295 -1.39 16.85 0.40
N THR A 296 -1.10 17.87 -0.43
CA THR A 296 -0.70 19.19 0.07
C THR A 296 -1.80 19.82 0.91
N GLY A 297 -3.06 19.74 0.47
CA GLY A 297 -4.20 20.24 1.24
C GLY A 297 -4.36 19.54 2.59
N HIS A 298 -4.14 18.23 2.67
CA HIS A 298 -4.26 17.45 3.90
C HIS A 298 -3.04 17.57 4.83
N LEU A 299 -1.81 17.57 4.28
CA LEU A 299 -0.59 17.63 5.09
C LEU A 299 -0.31 19.00 5.69
N THR A 300 -0.66 20.07 5.01
CA THR A 300 -0.43 21.44 5.49
C THR A 300 -1.50 21.94 6.48
N GLY A 301 -2.60 21.20 6.64
CA GLY A 301 -3.71 21.62 7.50
C GLY A 301 -4.37 22.90 7.00
N ALA A 302 -4.28 23.14 5.69
CA ALA A 302 -4.90 24.29 5.04
C ALA A 302 -6.42 24.12 4.91
#